data_36f7073081fec35d54d01818ad23f7ec
#
_entry.id   36f7073081fec35d54d01818ad23f7ec
#
_cell.length_a   1.000
_cell.length_b   1.000
_cell.length_c   1.000
_cell.angle_alpha   90.00
_cell.angle_beta   90.00
_cell.angle_gamma   90.00
#
_symmetry.space_group_name_H-M   'P 1'
#
loop_
_entity.id
_entity.type
_entity.pdbx_description
1 polymer ?
#
loop_
_entity_poly.entity_id
_entity_poly.type
_entity_poly.pdbx_seq_one_letter_code
_entity_poly.pdbx_strand_id
1 'polypeptide(L)'
;MSQETFARVEKKYVISREQYEWIRQFLAEYTVEDEYGQSTIRNVYYDTPGEEMIRHSIQKPEFKEKVRVRGYGKIGRNDNVFVELKRKYQGIVYKRRVSMPLSEAEKFLARRRSWNSAEGKDVCCQGEKESQSEMVRKVFLPQKERPNQEEGDFVHRQILRELEYTRDRYDLRPNMYIAYDRVALYGKEDRSLRLTFDQRIRNRRRGLTLDGEE
;
A
#
# COMPACT_ATOMS: atom_id res chain seq x y z
N MET A 1 -4.88 -1.07 -16.87
CA MET A 1 -5.78 -1.57 -15.80
C MET A 1 -4.94 -2.31 -14.79
N SER A 2 -4.98 -1.92 -13.53
CA SER A 2 -4.15 -2.52 -12.49
C SER A 2 -4.94 -3.63 -11.81
N GLN A 3 -4.40 -4.81 -11.84
CA GLN A 3 -4.94 -5.98 -11.17
C GLN A 3 -4.95 -5.77 -9.65
N GLU A 4 -6.09 -5.87 -9.00
CA GLU A 4 -6.31 -5.45 -7.59
C GLU A 4 -5.98 -6.53 -6.55
N THR A 5 -5.86 -7.80 -6.96
CA THR A 5 -5.57 -8.93 -6.07
C THR A 5 -4.56 -9.87 -6.71
N PHE A 6 -3.45 -10.14 -6.01
CA PHE A 6 -2.40 -11.06 -6.49
C PHE A 6 -2.03 -12.06 -5.41
N ALA A 7 -2.05 -13.33 -5.76
CA ALA A 7 -1.31 -14.36 -5.03
C ALA A 7 0.08 -14.47 -5.67
N ARG A 8 1.10 -13.94 -5.00
CA ARG A 8 2.49 -14.01 -5.49
C ARG A 8 3.43 -14.42 -4.38
N VAL A 9 4.40 -15.23 -4.73
CA VAL A 9 5.56 -15.48 -3.87
C VAL A 9 6.57 -14.36 -4.11
N GLU A 10 6.90 -13.61 -3.08
CA GLU A 10 7.91 -12.55 -3.12
C GLU A 10 9.11 -12.97 -2.28
N LYS A 11 10.29 -13.04 -2.90
CA LYS A 11 11.57 -13.22 -2.22
C LYS A 11 12.37 -11.92 -2.28
N LYS A 12 13.03 -11.55 -1.18
CA LYS A 12 13.82 -10.32 -1.08
C LYS A 12 15.24 -10.66 -0.68
N TYR A 13 16.17 -10.02 -1.39
CA TYR A 13 17.60 -10.18 -1.17
C TYR A 13 18.23 -8.81 -0.98
N VAL A 14 19.26 -8.75 -0.14
CA VAL A 14 20.16 -7.60 -0.07
C VAL A 14 21.42 -8.01 -0.83
N ILE A 15 21.81 -7.21 -1.80
CA ILE A 15 22.93 -7.48 -2.68
C ILE A 15 23.88 -6.28 -2.70
N SER A 16 25.18 -6.53 -2.97
CA SER A 16 26.16 -5.48 -3.19
C SER A 16 26.01 -4.83 -4.59
N ARG A 17 26.73 -3.74 -4.82
CA ARG A 17 26.74 -3.09 -6.13
C ARG A 17 27.33 -4.00 -7.21
N GLU A 18 28.43 -4.69 -6.91
CA GLU A 18 29.08 -5.62 -7.82
C GLU A 18 28.14 -6.78 -8.17
N GLN A 19 27.43 -7.32 -7.18
CA GLN A 19 26.41 -8.35 -7.39
C GLN A 19 25.26 -7.84 -8.28
N TYR A 20 24.81 -6.60 -8.06
CA TYR A 20 23.79 -5.98 -8.89
C TYR A 20 24.25 -5.86 -10.35
N GLU A 21 25.46 -5.36 -10.59
CA GLU A 21 26.01 -5.20 -11.95
C GLU A 21 26.15 -6.56 -12.66
N TRP A 22 26.68 -7.56 -11.96
CA TRP A 22 26.79 -8.91 -12.48
C TRP A 22 25.42 -9.54 -12.80
N ILE A 23 24.45 -9.44 -11.88
CA ILE A 23 23.10 -9.97 -12.09
C ILE A 23 22.44 -9.25 -13.28
N ARG A 24 22.59 -7.95 -13.41
CA ARG A 24 22.03 -7.18 -14.52
C ARG A 24 22.58 -7.65 -15.88
N GLN A 25 23.87 -7.88 -15.97
CA GLN A 25 24.50 -8.42 -17.18
C GLN A 25 23.97 -9.81 -17.51
N PHE A 26 23.92 -10.70 -16.52
CA PHE A 26 23.39 -12.05 -16.70
C PHE A 26 21.92 -12.05 -17.12
N LEU A 27 21.10 -11.20 -16.54
CA LEU A 27 19.66 -11.14 -16.82
C LEU A 27 19.32 -10.44 -18.14
N ALA A 28 20.23 -9.72 -18.77
CA ALA A 28 19.96 -8.97 -20.02
C ALA A 28 19.48 -9.88 -21.15
N GLU A 29 19.92 -11.13 -21.17
CA GLU A 29 19.51 -12.12 -22.16
C GLU A 29 18.08 -12.64 -21.90
N TYR A 30 17.67 -12.75 -20.63
CA TYR A 30 16.42 -13.41 -20.19
C TYR A 30 15.29 -12.44 -19.86
N THR A 31 15.60 -11.15 -19.68
CA THR A 31 14.63 -10.18 -19.20
C THR A 31 14.59 -8.92 -20.06
N VAL A 32 13.50 -8.18 -19.93
CA VAL A 32 13.28 -6.86 -20.53
C VAL A 32 12.87 -5.88 -19.45
N GLU A 33 13.35 -4.64 -19.54
CA GLU A 33 12.87 -3.57 -18.65
C GLU A 33 11.40 -3.24 -18.93
N ASP A 34 10.71 -2.80 -17.87
CA ASP A 34 9.35 -2.30 -18.06
C ASP A 34 9.36 -0.93 -18.78
N GLU A 35 8.20 -0.52 -19.27
CA GLU A 35 8.03 0.73 -20.02
C GLU A 35 8.41 1.99 -19.25
N TYR A 36 8.51 1.91 -17.91
CA TYR A 36 8.83 3.04 -17.04
C TYR A 36 10.33 3.19 -16.78
N GLY A 37 11.15 2.20 -17.17
CA GLY A 37 12.61 2.21 -16.95
C GLY A 37 12.95 2.41 -15.46
N GLN A 38 13.90 3.30 -15.19
CA GLN A 38 14.22 3.69 -13.82
C GLN A 38 13.25 4.76 -13.33
N SER A 39 12.49 4.45 -12.28
CA SER A 39 11.51 5.35 -11.68
C SER A 39 11.76 5.57 -10.20
N THR A 40 11.65 6.82 -9.73
CA THR A 40 11.66 7.12 -8.30
C THR A 40 10.28 6.83 -7.72
N ILE A 41 10.23 5.99 -6.70
CA ILE A 41 9.01 5.68 -5.96
C ILE A 41 9.06 6.38 -4.62
N ARG A 42 8.03 7.17 -4.31
CA ARG A 42 7.88 7.91 -3.07
C ARG A 42 6.71 7.37 -2.28
N ASN A 43 6.89 7.17 -0.99
CA ASN A 43 5.84 6.64 -0.11
C ASN A 43 5.81 7.43 1.20
N VAL A 44 4.61 7.73 1.68
CA VAL A 44 4.36 8.09 3.08
C VAL A 44 3.60 6.95 3.73
N TYR A 45 4.20 6.32 4.72
CA TYR A 45 3.54 5.30 5.54
C TYR A 45 2.79 5.98 6.67
N TYR A 46 1.61 5.46 6.94
CA TYR A 46 0.73 5.88 8.02
C TYR A 46 0.75 4.83 9.13
N ASP A 47 0.73 5.29 10.37
CA ASP A 47 0.70 4.44 11.56
C ASP A 47 -0.06 5.15 12.68
N THR A 48 -0.28 4.45 13.79
CA THR A 48 -0.77 5.07 15.03
C THR A 48 0.29 6.01 15.61
N PRO A 49 -0.09 6.96 16.50
CA PRO A 49 0.88 7.79 17.21
C PRO A 49 1.93 6.98 17.98
N GLY A 50 1.59 5.77 18.44
CA GLY A 50 2.48 4.85 19.15
C GLY A 50 3.26 3.88 18.25
N GLU A 51 3.16 4.01 16.92
CA GLU A 51 3.80 3.11 15.94
C GLU A 51 3.37 1.63 16.11
N GLU A 52 2.13 1.39 16.49
CA GLU A 52 1.64 0.05 16.83
C GLU A 52 1.59 -0.88 15.62
N MET A 53 1.21 -0.37 14.43
CA MET A 53 1.11 -1.21 13.23
C MET A 53 2.48 -1.75 12.82
N ILE A 54 3.53 -0.91 12.84
CA ILE A 54 4.88 -1.36 12.48
C ILE A 54 5.46 -2.26 13.57
N ARG A 55 5.29 -1.93 14.86
CA ARG A 55 5.74 -2.77 15.98
C ARG A 55 5.09 -4.14 15.92
N HIS A 56 3.78 -4.19 15.73
CA HIS A 56 3.05 -5.45 15.53
C HIS A 56 3.56 -6.20 14.28
N SER A 57 3.78 -5.51 13.17
CA SER A 57 4.27 -6.13 11.92
C SER A 57 5.66 -6.78 12.06
N ILE A 58 6.54 -6.26 12.94
CA ILE A 58 7.89 -6.80 13.19
C ILE A 58 7.81 -8.14 13.92
N GLN A 59 6.83 -8.32 14.80
CA GLN A 59 6.59 -9.57 15.54
C GLN A 59 6.14 -10.73 14.65
N LYS A 60 5.99 -10.49 13.33
CA LYS A 60 5.54 -11.47 12.33
C LYS A 60 4.21 -12.14 12.67
N PRO A 61 3.17 -11.39 13.08
CA PRO A 61 1.88 -11.96 13.45
C PRO A 61 1.22 -12.62 12.24
N GLU A 62 0.22 -13.45 12.52
CA GLU A 62 -0.61 -14.08 11.50
C GLU A 62 -1.35 -13.06 10.64
N PHE A 63 -1.86 -11.98 11.26
CA PHE A 63 -2.52 -10.87 10.60
C PHE A 63 -1.75 -9.57 10.78
N LYS A 64 -1.54 -8.83 9.69
CA LYS A 64 -0.96 -7.48 9.73
C LYS A 64 -1.44 -6.60 8.60
N GLU A 65 -1.49 -5.31 8.89
CA GLU A 65 -1.91 -4.27 7.96
C GLU A 65 -0.84 -3.19 7.80
N LYS A 66 -0.86 -2.51 6.66
CA LYS A 66 -0.05 -1.32 6.40
C LYS A 66 -0.83 -0.39 5.49
N VAL A 67 -0.84 0.89 5.83
CA VAL A 67 -1.42 1.96 5.00
C VAL A 67 -0.30 2.87 4.51
N ARG A 68 -0.36 3.25 3.24
CA ARG A 68 0.57 4.22 2.68
C ARG A 68 -0.06 5.02 1.54
N VAL A 69 0.46 6.20 1.32
CA VAL A 69 0.27 6.95 0.08
C VAL A 69 1.51 6.77 -0.77
N ARG A 70 1.33 6.44 -2.04
CA ARG A 70 2.42 6.21 -2.99
C ARG A 70 2.27 7.08 -4.22
N GLY A 71 3.38 7.67 -4.65
CA GLY A 71 3.48 8.35 -5.94
C GLY A 71 4.77 7.99 -6.67
N TYR A 72 4.87 8.42 -7.91
CA TYR A 72 5.97 8.13 -8.84
C TYR A 72 6.55 9.42 -9.38
N GLY A 73 7.89 9.51 -9.43
CA GLY A 73 8.60 10.70 -9.92
C GLY A 73 8.39 11.95 -9.05
N LYS A 74 8.39 13.11 -9.67
CA LYS A 74 8.02 14.37 -9.03
C LYS A 74 6.49 14.42 -8.93
N ILE A 75 5.98 14.85 -7.79
CA ILE A 75 4.56 14.82 -7.48
C ILE A 75 4.15 16.21 -7.04
N GLY A 76 3.19 16.80 -7.77
CA GLY A 76 2.49 18.03 -7.39
C GLY A 76 1.21 17.72 -6.60
N ARG A 77 0.62 18.73 -5.99
CA ARG A 77 -0.58 18.59 -5.15
C ARG A 77 -1.81 18.04 -5.90
N ASN A 78 -1.88 18.28 -7.20
CA ASN A 78 -2.99 17.84 -8.04
C ASN A 78 -2.69 16.54 -8.81
N ASP A 79 -1.47 16.01 -8.67
CA ASP A 79 -1.09 14.77 -9.32
C ASP A 79 -1.71 13.57 -8.60
N ASN A 80 -2.06 12.57 -9.40
CA ASN A 80 -2.65 11.35 -8.88
C ASN A 80 -1.62 10.51 -8.12
N VAL A 81 -2.00 10.15 -6.91
CA VAL A 81 -1.28 9.23 -6.03
C VAL A 81 -2.15 8.02 -5.72
N PHE A 82 -1.56 7.01 -5.14
CA PHE A 82 -2.25 5.79 -4.73
C PHE A 82 -2.32 5.71 -3.21
N VAL A 83 -3.53 5.70 -2.66
CA VAL A 83 -3.76 5.31 -1.26
C VAL A 83 -3.87 3.79 -1.24
N GLU A 84 -2.95 3.13 -0.55
CA GLU A 84 -2.81 1.68 -0.56
C GLU A 84 -2.99 1.09 0.85
N LEU A 85 -3.82 0.07 0.94
CA LEU A 85 -3.97 -0.80 2.11
C LEU A 85 -3.43 -2.17 1.76
N LYS A 86 -2.42 -2.62 2.48
CA LYS A 86 -1.84 -3.96 2.35
C LYS A 86 -2.12 -4.75 3.62
N ARG A 87 -2.81 -5.86 3.48
CA ARG A 87 -3.08 -6.83 4.54
C ARG A 87 -2.35 -8.12 4.25
N LYS A 88 -1.89 -8.78 5.28
CA LYS A 88 -1.38 -10.15 5.19
C LYS A 88 -2.07 -10.98 6.26
N TYR A 89 -2.64 -12.11 5.83
CA TYR A 89 -3.26 -13.09 6.71
C TYR A 89 -2.88 -14.49 6.27
N GLN A 90 -2.42 -15.33 7.19
CA GLN A 90 -2.01 -16.72 6.93
C GLN A 90 -1.11 -16.88 5.68
N GLY A 91 -0.13 -15.98 5.53
CA GLY A 91 0.78 -16.00 4.39
C GLY A 91 0.25 -15.31 3.12
N ILE A 92 -1.06 -15.17 2.95
CA ILE A 92 -1.69 -14.55 1.78
C ILE A 92 -1.64 -13.02 1.91
N VAL A 93 -1.28 -12.35 0.82
CA VAL A 93 -1.20 -10.89 0.75
C VAL A 93 -2.36 -10.34 -0.06
N TYR A 94 -3.11 -9.44 0.54
CA TYR A 94 -4.18 -8.68 -0.08
C TYR A 94 -3.75 -7.23 -0.20
N LYS A 95 -3.88 -6.68 -1.41
CA LYS A 95 -3.57 -5.29 -1.70
C LYS A 95 -4.80 -4.60 -2.26
N ARG A 96 -5.23 -3.54 -1.61
CA ARG A 96 -6.28 -2.64 -2.05
C ARG A 96 -5.66 -1.28 -2.36
N ARG A 97 -6.11 -0.61 -3.42
CA ARG A 97 -5.64 0.73 -3.73
C ARG A 97 -6.71 1.54 -4.45
N VAL A 98 -6.72 2.83 -4.18
CA VAL A 98 -7.47 3.83 -4.93
C VAL A 98 -6.53 4.91 -5.42
N SER A 99 -6.85 5.50 -6.56
CA SER A 99 -6.12 6.63 -7.13
C SER A 99 -6.93 7.91 -6.90
N MET A 100 -6.25 8.96 -6.44
CA MET A 100 -6.84 10.29 -6.25
C MET A 100 -5.73 11.35 -6.24
N PRO A 101 -6.05 12.64 -6.43
CA PRO A 101 -5.08 13.73 -6.27
C PRO A 101 -4.43 13.72 -4.88
N LEU A 102 -3.14 14.10 -4.78
CA LEU A 102 -2.41 14.13 -3.51
C LEU A 102 -3.16 14.95 -2.46
N SER A 103 -3.65 16.13 -2.82
CA SER A 103 -4.39 16.99 -1.91
C SER A 103 -5.67 16.35 -1.35
N GLU A 104 -6.33 15.48 -2.12
CA GLU A 104 -7.49 14.73 -1.67
C GLU A 104 -7.09 13.54 -0.79
N ALA A 105 -6.02 12.84 -1.14
CA ALA A 105 -5.49 11.74 -0.34
C ALA A 105 -5.09 12.18 1.07
N GLU A 106 -4.43 13.34 1.18
CA GLU A 106 -4.06 13.93 2.46
C GLU A 106 -5.31 14.32 3.28
N LYS A 107 -6.29 15.00 2.66
CA LYS A 107 -7.57 15.35 3.31
C LYS A 107 -8.34 14.11 3.75
N PHE A 108 -8.39 13.09 2.91
CA PHE A 108 -9.06 11.82 3.19
C PHE A 108 -8.46 11.14 4.42
N LEU A 109 -7.13 11.05 4.51
CA LEU A 109 -6.44 10.41 5.62
C LEU A 109 -6.36 11.27 6.88
N ALA A 110 -6.41 12.61 6.76
CA ALA A 110 -6.46 13.54 7.89
C ALA A 110 -7.86 13.67 8.51
N ARG A 111 -8.91 13.25 7.77
CA ARG A 111 -10.31 13.39 8.21
C ARG A 111 -10.56 12.49 9.42
N ARG A 112 -10.75 13.13 10.58
CA ARG A 112 -11.17 12.42 11.80
C ARG A 112 -12.69 12.41 11.86
N ARG A 113 -13.27 11.31 12.31
CA ARG A 113 -14.65 11.33 12.80
C ARG A 113 -14.68 12.28 14.00
N SER A 114 -15.32 13.45 13.86
CA SER A 114 -15.75 14.18 15.03
C SER A 114 -16.82 13.31 15.69
N TRP A 115 -16.53 12.79 16.87
CA TRP A 115 -17.56 12.24 17.73
C TRP A 115 -18.43 13.41 18.19
N ASN A 116 -19.48 13.71 17.41
CA ASN A 116 -20.51 14.64 17.86
C ASN A 116 -21.32 13.94 18.94
N SER A 117 -21.05 14.31 20.19
CA SER A 117 -21.79 13.94 21.39
C SER A 117 -23.24 14.48 21.42
N ALA A 118 -23.84 14.89 20.27
CA ALA A 118 -25.13 15.55 20.20
C ALA A 118 -26.26 14.70 19.63
N GLU A 119 -26.01 13.50 19.12
CA GLU A 119 -27.08 12.56 18.77
C GLU A 119 -26.86 11.25 19.51
N GLY A 120 -27.36 11.24 20.75
CA GLY A 120 -27.40 10.06 21.61
C GLY A 120 -28.32 8.98 21.02
N LYS A 121 -27.83 8.21 20.09
CA LYS A 121 -28.25 6.84 19.87
C LYS A 121 -26.99 6.00 19.91
N ASP A 122 -26.70 5.52 21.11
CA ASP A 122 -25.84 4.40 21.38
C ASP A 122 -26.27 3.22 20.49
N VAL A 123 -25.66 3.10 19.31
CA VAL A 123 -25.33 1.77 18.85
C VAL A 123 -24.03 1.46 19.57
N CYS A 124 -24.20 1.20 20.84
CA CYS A 124 -23.19 0.60 21.69
C CYS A 124 -22.68 -0.63 20.97
N CYS A 125 -21.45 -0.57 20.49
CA CYS A 125 -20.64 -1.75 20.31
C CYS A 125 -20.32 -2.33 21.70
N GLN A 126 -21.36 -2.74 22.42
CA GLN A 126 -21.34 -3.87 23.33
C GLN A 126 -21.33 -5.12 22.45
N GLY A 127 -20.40 -5.17 21.54
CA GLY A 127 -20.04 -6.33 20.79
C GLY A 127 -18.70 -6.75 21.33
N GLU A 128 -18.72 -7.93 21.90
CA GLU A 128 -17.59 -8.82 22.06
C GLU A 128 -16.49 -8.42 21.08
N LYS A 129 -15.25 -8.36 21.54
CA LYS A 129 -14.08 -8.16 20.68
C LYS A 129 -14.18 -9.18 19.57
N GLU A 130 -14.76 -8.76 18.41
CA GLU A 130 -14.80 -9.63 17.23
C GLU A 130 -13.40 -10.22 17.06
N SER A 131 -13.31 -11.52 17.04
CA SER A 131 -12.02 -12.17 16.89
C SER A 131 -11.41 -11.69 15.57
N GLN A 132 -10.11 -11.50 15.52
CA GLN A 132 -9.42 -11.08 14.29
C GLN A 132 -9.79 -11.97 13.10
N SER A 133 -10.15 -13.23 13.36
CA SER A 133 -10.60 -14.21 12.36
C SER A 133 -11.98 -13.89 11.76
N GLU A 134 -12.93 -13.37 12.55
CA GLU A 134 -14.27 -12.99 12.07
C GLU A 134 -14.23 -11.71 11.23
N MET A 135 -13.42 -10.74 11.66
CA MET A 135 -13.19 -9.53 10.88
C MET A 135 -12.58 -9.84 9.52
N VAL A 136 -11.61 -10.76 9.47
CA VAL A 136 -10.98 -11.21 8.22
C VAL A 136 -12.01 -11.85 7.29
N ARG A 137 -12.92 -12.69 7.79
CA ARG A 137 -13.98 -13.32 6.99
C ARG A 137 -14.93 -12.31 6.34
N LYS A 138 -15.29 -11.23 7.02
CA LYS A 138 -16.17 -10.18 6.48
C LYS A 138 -15.49 -9.31 5.40
N VAL A 139 -14.16 -9.20 5.43
CA VAL A 139 -13.39 -8.34 4.53
C VAL A 139 -12.86 -9.09 3.29
N PHE A 140 -12.71 -10.40 3.37
CA PHE A 140 -12.13 -11.23 2.31
C PHE A 140 -13.19 -12.05 1.57
N LEU A 141 -13.96 -11.40 0.69
CA LEU A 141 -14.74 -12.11 -0.32
C LEU A 141 -13.87 -12.32 -1.58
N PRO A 142 -13.78 -13.57 -2.11
CA PRO A 142 -13.09 -13.80 -3.36
C PRO A 142 -13.88 -13.16 -4.51
N GLN A 143 -13.31 -12.19 -5.19
CA GLN A 143 -13.87 -11.63 -6.42
C GLN A 143 -13.30 -12.41 -7.60
N LYS A 144 -14.16 -13.12 -8.33
CA LYS A 144 -13.95 -13.62 -9.67
C LYS A 144 -14.58 -12.64 -10.65
N GLU A 145 -13.84 -12.36 -11.73
CA GLU A 145 -14.26 -11.69 -12.97
C GLU A 145 -14.06 -10.16 -13.06
N ARG A 146 -13.89 -9.68 -14.29
CA ARG A 146 -13.64 -8.25 -14.58
C ARG A 146 -14.94 -7.48 -14.38
N PRO A 147 -14.95 -6.43 -13.54
CA PRO A 147 -16.18 -5.72 -13.29
C PRO A 147 -16.61 -4.85 -14.50
N ASN A 148 -17.92 -4.81 -14.75
CA ASN A 148 -18.56 -3.76 -15.54
C ASN A 148 -18.35 -2.39 -14.87
N GLN A 149 -18.65 -1.29 -15.53
CA GLN A 149 -18.40 0.06 -15.00
C GLN A 149 -19.08 0.30 -13.63
N GLU A 150 -20.29 -0.21 -13.43
CA GLU A 150 -21.01 -0.17 -12.15
C GLU A 150 -20.34 -1.00 -11.04
N GLU A 151 -19.77 -2.15 -11.41
CA GLU A 151 -18.98 -2.99 -10.49
C GLU A 151 -17.65 -2.32 -10.13
N GLY A 152 -17.02 -1.61 -11.08
CA GLY A 152 -15.81 -0.82 -10.86
C GLY A 152 -16.04 0.27 -9.80
N ASP A 153 -17.16 0.97 -9.88
CA ASP A 153 -17.58 1.99 -8.91
C ASP A 153 -17.93 1.37 -7.55
N PHE A 154 -18.51 0.18 -7.54
CA PHE A 154 -18.79 -0.54 -6.30
C PHE A 154 -17.50 -0.96 -5.58
N VAL A 155 -16.55 -1.55 -6.31
CA VAL A 155 -15.24 -1.96 -5.78
C VAL A 155 -14.48 -0.75 -5.27
N HIS A 156 -14.47 0.35 -6.01
CA HIS A 156 -13.84 1.60 -5.60
C HIS A 156 -14.41 2.11 -4.28
N ARG A 157 -15.73 2.18 -4.17
CA ARG A 157 -16.42 2.58 -2.92
C ARG A 157 -16.14 1.63 -1.77
N GLN A 158 -16.06 0.33 -2.03
CA GLN A 158 -15.70 -0.66 -1.02
C GLN A 158 -14.29 -0.42 -0.47
N ILE A 159 -13.31 -0.19 -1.35
CA ILE A 159 -11.92 0.07 -0.94
C ILE A 159 -11.84 1.35 -0.12
N LEU A 160 -12.56 2.40 -0.50
CA LEU A 160 -12.63 3.64 0.29
C LEU A 160 -13.18 3.38 1.70
N ARG A 161 -14.26 2.61 1.84
CA ARG A 161 -14.82 2.24 3.15
C ARG A 161 -13.84 1.41 3.99
N GLU A 162 -13.10 0.49 3.39
CA GLU A 162 -12.06 -0.28 4.07
C GLU A 162 -10.92 0.62 4.59
N LEU A 163 -10.52 1.60 3.78
CA LEU A 163 -9.51 2.59 4.16
C LEU A 163 -10.02 3.52 5.27
N GLU A 164 -11.27 3.99 5.18
CA GLU A 164 -11.92 4.81 6.22
C GLU A 164 -12.00 4.06 7.55
N TYR A 165 -12.45 2.82 7.51
CA TYR A 165 -12.50 1.96 8.71
C TYR A 165 -11.11 1.80 9.34
N THR A 166 -10.09 1.52 8.52
CA THR A 166 -8.72 1.35 9.00
C THR A 166 -8.16 2.65 9.58
N ARG A 167 -8.40 3.79 8.91
CA ARG A 167 -8.02 5.12 9.38
C ARG A 167 -8.63 5.44 10.76
N ASP A 168 -9.93 5.23 10.89
CA ASP A 168 -10.67 5.60 12.10
C ASP A 168 -10.35 4.66 13.27
N ARG A 169 -10.12 3.37 12.97
CA ARG A 169 -9.72 2.36 13.97
C ARG A 169 -8.37 2.65 14.59
N TYR A 170 -7.39 3.08 13.79
CA TYR A 170 -6.00 3.22 14.21
C TYR A 170 -5.56 4.65 14.47
N ASP A 171 -6.44 5.67 14.34
CA ASP A 171 -6.07 7.09 14.40
C ASP A 171 -4.81 7.36 13.54
N LEU A 172 -4.87 6.95 12.28
CA LEU A 172 -3.71 6.95 11.38
C LEU A 172 -3.15 8.36 11.17
N ARG A 173 -1.84 8.48 11.29
CA ARG A 173 -1.07 9.70 11.02
C ARG A 173 0.11 9.40 10.10
N PRO A 174 0.58 10.37 9.30
CA PRO A 174 1.84 10.20 8.60
C PRO A 174 2.95 9.88 9.60
N ASN A 175 3.73 8.83 9.35
CA ASN A 175 4.77 8.38 10.28
C ASN A 175 6.15 8.33 9.64
N MET A 176 6.26 7.83 8.41
CA MET A 176 7.54 7.63 7.75
C MET A 176 7.44 7.91 6.25
N TYR A 177 8.28 8.80 5.74
CA TYR A 177 8.54 8.92 4.31
C TYR A 177 9.65 7.95 3.90
N ILE A 178 9.44 7.22 2.80
CA ILE A 178 10.45 6.34 2.19
C ILE A 178 10.42 6.54 0.68
N ALA A 179 11.57 6.90 0.11
CA ALA A 179 11.75 6.94 -1.34
C ALA A 179 12.90 6.02 -1.76
N TYR A 180 12.82 5.53 -2.97
CA TYR A 180 13.85 4.71 -3.60
C TYR A 180 13.69 4.72 -5.12
N ASP A 181 14.79 4.46 -5.80
CA ASP A 181 14.76 4.31 -7.25
C ASP A 181 14.64 2.84 -7.61
N ARG A 182 13.71 2.55 -8.50
CA ARG A 182 13.38 1.19 -8.93
C ARG A 182 13.62 1.01 -10.40
N VAL A 183 14.30 -0.09 -10.73
CA VAL A 183 14.27 -0.69 -12.06
C VAL A 183 13.46 -1.99 -11.96
N ALA A 184 12.49 -2.17 -12.86
CA ALA A 184 11.69 -3.39 -12.92
C ALA A 184 11.95 -4.12 -14.23
N LEU A 185 12.08 -5.45 -14.13
CA LEU A 185 12.30 -6.35 -15.25
C LEU A 185 11.21 -7.40 -15.29
N TYR A 186 10.84 -7.81 -16.49
CA TYR A 186 9.99 -8.96 -16.77
C TYR A 186 10.75 -10.03 -17.52
N GLY A 187 10.42 -11.30 -17.29
CA GLY A 187 10.95 -12.40 -18.11
C GLY A 187 10.47 -12.27 -19.56
N LYS A 188 11.37 -12.51 -20.53
CA LYS A 188 11.04 -12.49 -21.96
C LYS A 188 10.07 -13.61 -22.32
N GLU A 189 10.34 -14.82 -21.83
CA GLU A 189 9.52 -16.01 -22.07
C GLU A 189 8.35 -16.09 -21.09
N ASP A 190 8.63 -15.88 -19.79
CA ASP A 190 7.60 -15.90 -18.75
C ASP A 190 7.37 -14.49 -18.20
N ARG A 191 6.35 -13.82 -18.70
CA ARG A 191 5.94 -12.47 -18.24
C ARG A 191 5.42 -12.43 -16.81
N SER A 192 5.11 -13.58 -16.19
CA SER A 192 4.74 -13.65 -14.78
C SER A 192 5.95 -13.45 -13.84
N LEU A 193 7.15 -13.78 -14.32
CA LEU A 193 8.39 -13.50 -13.62
C LEU A 193 8.65 -12.00 -13.59
N ARG A 194 8.74 -11.43 -12.40
CA ARG A 194 9.07 -10.03 -12.21
C ARG A 194 10.21 -9.87 -11.22
N LEU A 195 11.25 -9.16 -11.62
CA LEU A 195 12.36 -8.75 -10.76
C LEU A 195 12.31 -7.24 -10.57
N THR A 196 12.67 -6.77 -9.39
CA THR A 196 12.77 -5.34 -9.12
C THR A 196 14.04 -5.06 -8.34
N PHE A 197 14.80 -4.05 -8.76
CA PHE A 197 15.98 -3.56 -8.05
C PHE A 197 15.66 -2.21 -7.44
N ASP A 198 15.67 -2.14 -6.12
CA ASP A 198 15.45 -0.91 -5.35
C ASP A 198 16.81 -0.38 -4.90
N GLN A 199 17.12 0.84 -5.27
CA GLN A 199 18.41 1.50 -5.01
C GLN A 199 18.19 2.86 -4.35
N ARG A 200 19.23 3.44 -3.75
CA ARG A 200 19.21 4.76 -3.13
C ARG A 200 18.02 4.94 -2.20
N ILE A 201 17.83 4.00 -1.27
CA ILE A 201 16.73 4.06 -0.32
C ILE A 201 16.98 5.22 0.64
N ARG A 202 16.02 6.16 0.69
CA ARG A 202 16.02 7.35 1.54
C ARG A 202 14.82 7.32 2.46
N ASN A 203 14.98 7.82 3.67
CA ASN A 203 13.85 7.91 4.61
C ASN A 203 13.95 9.17 5.45
N ARG A 204 12.79 9.67 5.91
CA ARG A 204 12.72 10.78 6.87
C ARG A 204 11.45 10.69 7.71
N ARG A 205 11.52 11.27 8.91
CA ARG A 205 10.40 11.36 9.86
C ARG A 205 9.84 12.79 10.00
N ARG A 206 10.32 13.74 9.20
CA ARG A 206 9.83 15.12 9.13
C ARG A 206 9.48 15.45 7.69
N GLY A 207 8.61 16.47 7.48
CA GLY A 207 8.17 16.81 6.14
C GLY A 207 7.51 15.62 5.43
N LEU A 208 6.54 14.99 6.08
CA LEU A 208 5.91 13.72 5.65
C LEU A 208 4.87 13.96 4.56
N THR A 209 5.28 14.59 3.47
CA THR A 209 4.48 14.81 2.26
C THR A 209 5.21 14.26 1.02
N LEU A 210 4.48 14.01 -0.06
CA LEU A 210 5.04 13.52 -1.32
C LEU A 210 5.47 14.65 -2.27
N ASP A 211 4.96 15.86 -2.10
CA ASP A 211 5.24 17.04 -2.95
C ASP A 211 6.48 17.83 -2.51
N GLY A 212 7.13 17.42 -1.42
CA GLY A 212 8.37 18.04 -0.94
C GLY A 212 9.59 17.69 -1.80
N GLU A 213 10.58 18.59 -1.82
CA GLU A 213 11.91 18.28 -2.32
C GLU A 213 12.61 17.23 -1.44
N GLU A 214 13.52 16.45 -2.05
CA GLU A 214 14.31 15.42 -1.36
C GLU A 214 15.52 15.99 -0.65
#